data_7463b767ba658444b8579859c5125d76
#
_entry.id   7463b767ba658444b8579859c5125d76
#
_cell.length_a   1.000
_cell.length_b   1.000
_cell.length_c   1.000
_cell.angle_alpha   90.00
_cell.angle_beta   90.00
_cell.angle_gamma   90.00
#
_symmetry.space_group_name_H-M   'P 1'
#
loop_
_entity.id
_entity.type
_entity.pdbx_description
1 polymer ?
#
loop_
_entity_poly.entity_id
_entity_poly.type
_entity_poly.pdbx_seq_one_letter_code
_entity_poly.pdbx_strand_id
1 'polypeptide(L)'
;MARIAGVDLPNNKHGVIGLTYIYGIGRSSAQTILDKCGIDPTIKVGDWNDDQIAAIRNLINDQFKIEGELRSSVQMDIKRLMDIGCYRGIRHRAGLPVRGQSTKNNARTRKGKKKTVANKKKATK
;
A
#
# COMPACT_ATOMS: atom_id res chain seq x y z
N MET A 1 7.02 -1.16 -22.61
CA MET A 1 6.33 -0.91 -21.32
C MET A 1 6.99 -1.76 -20.27
N ALA A 2 7.64 -1.15 -19.28
CA ALA A 2 8.35 -1.90 -18.25
C ALA A 2 7.34 -2.56 -17.30
N ARG A 3 7.40 -3.88 -17.14
CA ARG A 3 6.59 -4.65 -16.21
C ARG A 3 7.47 -5.30 -15.15
N ILE A 4 7.24 -4.93 -13.88
CA ILE A 4 8.01 -5.43 -12.73
C ILE A 4 7.03 -5.98 -11.69
N ALA A 5 7.29 -7.18 -11.18
CA ALA A 5 6.44 -7.86 -10.18
C ALA A 5 4.95 -7.94 -10.57
N GLY A 6 4.66 -8.10 -11.87
CA GLY A 6 3.29 -8.16 -12.38
C GLY A 6 2.60 -6.80 -12.54
N VAL A 7 3.26 -5.69 -12.17
CA VAL A 7 2.73 -4.32 -12.28
C VAL A 7 3.31 -3.62 -13.50
N ASP A 8 2.43 -3.02 -14.32
CA ASP A 8 2.83 -2.22 -15.46
C ASP A 8 3.18 -0.80 -14.99
N LEU A 9 4.40 -0.36 -15.27
CA LEU A 9 4.89 0.94 -14.85
C LEU A 9 4.60 2.01 -15.91
N PRO A 10 4.21 3.22 -15.52
CA PRO A 10 3.92 4.30 -16.44
C PRO A 10 5.20 4.84 -17.08
N ASN A 11 5.33 4.74 -18.40
CA ASN A 11 6.52 5.14 -19.16
C ASN A 11 6.87 6.64 -19.05
N ASN A 12 5.86 7.49 -18.86
CA ASN A 12 6.02 8.96 -18.82
C ASN A 12 6.46 9.52 -17.46
N LYS A 13 6.61 8.66 -16.44
CA LYS A 13 7.02 9.07 -15.09
C LYS A 13 8.50 8.83 -14.86
N HIS A 14 9.10 9.67 -14.00
CA HIS A 14 10.46 9.45 -13.52
C HIS A 14 10.57 8.11 -12.77
N GLY A 15 11.72 7.48 -12.81
CA GLY A 15 11.96 6.17 -12.23
C GLY A 15 11.52 6.04 -10.77
N VAL A 16 11.87 7.02 -9.94
CA VAL A 16 11.44 7.06 -8.52
C VAL A 16 9.92 6.99 -8.38
N ILE A 17 9.20 7.75 -9.19
CA ILE A 17 7.73 7.79 -9.12
C ILE A 17 7.13 6.53 -9.75
N GLY A 18 7.70 6.04 -10.85
CA GLY A 18 7.27 4.81 -11.50
C GLY A 18 7.32 3.60 -10.55
N LEU A 19 8.41 3.44 -9.80
CA LEU A 19 8.54 2.33 -8.85
C LEU A 19 7.54 2.40 -7.68
N THR A 20 7.05 3.58 -7.31
CA THR A 20 6.02 3.68 -6.24
C THR A 20 4.64 3.13 -6.63
N TYR A 21 4.43 2.75 -7.88
CA TYR A 21 3.22 2.05 -8.30
C TYR A 21 3.19 0.59 -7.82
N ILE A 22 4.36 0.05 -7.44
CA ILE A 22 4.48 -1.29 -6.88
C ILE A 22 4.14 -1.22 -5.38
N TYR A 23 3.17 -2.00 -4.94
CA TYR A 23 2.78 -2.06 -3.53
C TYR A 23 3.94 -2.58 -2.67
N GLY A 24 4.36 -1.79 -1.71
CA GLY A 24 5.52 -2.07 -0.83
C GLY A 24 6.75 -1.23 -1.15
N ILE A 25 6.78 -0.51 -2.27
CA ILE A 25 7.87 0.39 -2.63
C ILE A 25 7.40 1.84 -2.48
N GLY A 26 7.99 2.54 -1.52
CA GLY A 26 7.82 3.99 -1.33
C GLY A 26 8.91 4.79 -2.05
N ARG A 27 8.86 6.12 -1.97
CA ARG A 27 9.86 6.99 -2.61
C ARG A 27 11.28 6.72 -2.13
N SER A 28 11.51 6.56 -0.83
CA SER A 28 12.82 6.27 -0.25
C SER A 28 13.34 4.90 -0.71
N SER A 29 12.50 3.87 -0.72
CA SER A 29 12.87 2.55 -1.23
C SER A 29 13.17 2.60 -2.72
N ALA A 30 12.38 3.31 -3.51
CA ALA A 30 12.61 3.50 -4.94
C ALA A 30 13.95 4.20 -5.21
N GLN A 31 14.28 5.25 -4.45
CA GLN A 31 15.58 5.92 -4.53
C GLN A 31 16.72 4.95 -4.24
N THR A 32 16.65 4.21 -3.13
CA THR A 32 17.68 3.22 -2.75
C THR A 32 17.85 2.12 -3.82
N ILE A 33 16.76 1.68 -4.45
CA ILE A 33 16.80 0.69 -5.54
C ILE A 33 17.57 1.25 -6.75
N LEU A 34 17.23 2.46 -7.18
CA LEU A 34 17.85 3.10 -8.34
C LEU A 34 19.32 3.42 -8.08
N ASP A 35 19.67 3.92 -6.88
CA ASP A 35 21.05 4.19 -6.48
C ASP A 35 21.90 2.91 -6.51
N LYS A 36 21.38 1.79 -6.01
CA LYS A 36 22.06 0.49 -6.03
C LYS A 36 22.24 -0.07 -7.46
N CYS A 37 21.30 0.21 -8.35
CA CYS A 37 21.39 -0.18 -9.75
C CYS A 37 22.22 0.81 -10.60
N GLY A 38 22.70 1.93 -10.04
CA GLY A 38 23.44 2.96 -10.75
C GLY A 38 22.60 3.70 -11.80
N ILE A 39 21.29 3.82 -11.56
CA ILE A 39 20.35 4.47 -12.48
C ILE A 39 19.95 5.83 -11.92
N ASP A 40 20.05 6.88 -12.73
CA ASP A 40 19.61 8.21 -12.35
C ASP A 40 18.09 8.21 -12.05
N PRO A 41 17.66 8.65 -10.86
CA PRO A 41 16.27 8.69 -10.45
C PRO A 41 15.37 9.58 -11.31
N THR A 42 15.96 10.51 -12.06
CA THR A 42 15.24 11.45 -12.95
C THR A 42 14.91 10.86 -14.32
N ILE A 43 15.60 9.79 -14.73
CA ILE A 43 15.31 9.11 -16.01
C ILE A 43 13.89 8.55 -15.98
N LYS A 44 13.15 8.70 -17.10
CA LYS A 44 11.81 8.14 -17.24
C LYS A 44 11.85 6.62 -17.36
N VAL A 45 10.82 5.98 -16.87
CA VAL A 45 10.66 4.51 -16.94
C VAL A 45 10.73 4.00 -18.38
N GLY A 46 10.21 4.79 -19.34
CA GLY A 46 10.21 4.42 -20.76
C GLY A 46 11.60 4.42 -21.41
N ASP A 47 12.56 5.10 -20.81
CA ASP A 47 13.93 5.24 -21.32
C ASP A 47 14.91 4.22 -20.70
N TRP A 48 14.41 3.31 -19.85
CA TRP A 48 15.22 2.25 -19.25
C TRP A 48 15.57 1.15 -20.27
N ASN A 49 16.81 0.70 -20.24
CA ASN A 49 17.26 -0.45 -21.00
C ASN A 49 16.79 -1.77 -20.33
N ASP A 50 16.72 -2.83 -21.11
CA ASP A 50 16.32 -4.17 -20.62
C ASP A 50 17.24 -4.67 -19.51
N ASP A 51 18.55 -4.39 -19.56
CA ASP A 51 19.52 -4.74 -18.52
C ASP A 51 19.22 -4.00 -17.19
N GLN A 52 18.84 -2.73 -17.27
CA GLN A 52 18.45 -1.94 -16.10
C GLN A 52 17.15 -2.47 -15.47
N ILE A 53 16.19 -2.83 -16.30
CA ILE A 53 14.93 -3.43 -15.83
C ILE A 53 15.20 -4.78 -15.17
N ALA A 54 16.11 -5.60 -15.73
CA ALA A 54 16.49 -6.88 -15.14
C ALA A 54 17.21 -6.69 -13.80
N ALA A 55 18.14 -5.72 -13.70
CA ALA A 55 18.85 -5.40 -12.46
C ALA A 55 17.88 -4.95 -11.36
N ILE A 56 16.94 -4.05 -11.68
CA ILE A 56 15.90 -3.59 -10.75
C ILE A 56 15.04 -4.76 -10.29
N ARG A 57 14.61 -5.64 -11.20
CA ARG A 57 13.79 -6.80 -10.89
C ARG A 57 14.48 -7.76 -9.93
N ASN A 58 15.74 -8.09 -10.18
CA ASN A 58 16.54 -8.98 -9.34
C ASN A 58 16.70 -8.39 -7.93
N LEU A 59 17.08 -7.11 -7.83
CA LEU A 59 17.27 -6.44 -6.55
C LEU A 59 15.97 -6.36 -5.74
N ILE A 60 14.83 -6.11 -6.39
CA ILE A 60 13.53 -6.09 -5.73
C ILE A 60 13.18 -7.48 -5.19
N ASN A 61 13.34 -8.54 -5.98
CA ASN A 61 13.03 -9.90 -5.57
C ASN A 61 13.90 -10.36 -4.39
N ASP A 62 15.17 -9.93 -4.36
CA ASP A 62 16.11 -10.36 -3.31
C ASP A 62 15.91 -9.63 -1.98
N GLN A 63 15.53 -8.34 -2.02
CA GLN A 63 15.58 -7.49 -0.82
C GLN A 63 14.22 -6.98 -0.34
N PHE A 64 13.18 -7.08 -1.13
CA PHE A 64 11.89 -6.48 -0.81
C PHE A 64 10.74 -7.48 -0.90
N LYS A 65 9.91 -7.47 0.14
CA LYS A 65 8.59 -8.10 0.07
C LYS A 65 7.61 -7.12 -0.55
N ILE A 66 7.01 -7.53 -1.65
CA ILE A 66 6.14 -6.65 -2.43
C ILE A 66 4.83 -7.36 -2.80
N GLU A 67 3.88 -6.58 -3.28
CA GLU A 67 2.60 -7.00 -3.85
C GLU A 67 1.89 -8.10 -3.05
N GLY A 68 1.70 -9.27 -3.62
CA GLY A 68 0.93 -10.36 -3.03
C GLY A 68 1.54 -10.91 -1.74
N GLU A 69 2.86 -11.06 -1.68
CA GLU A 69 3.57 -11.55 -0.51
C GLU A 69 3.41 -10.58 0.67
N LEU A 70 3.60 -9.28 0.42
CA LEU A 70 3.43 -8.26 1.45
C LEU A 70 1.97 -8.16 1.92
N ARG A 71 1.00 -8.22 1.00
CA ARG A 71 -0.42 -8.20 1.36
C ARG A 71 -0.80 -9.39 2.24
N SER A 72 -0.32 -10.58 1.88
CA SER A 72 -0.54 -11.80 2.66
C SER A 72 0.09 -11.70 4.05
N SER A 73 1.33 -11.21 4.14
CA SER A 73 2.01 -11.00 5.42
C SER A 73 1.24 -10.03 6.32
N VAL A 74 0.81 -8.88 5.79
CA VAL A 74 0.02 -7.89 6.55
C VAL A 74 -1.32 -8.48 7.02
N GLN A 75 -2.00 -9.26 6.17
CA GLN A 75 -3.26 -9.91 6.56
C GLN A 75 -3.05 -10.95 7.66
N MET A 76 -1.97 -11.74 7.60
CA MET A 76 -1.63 -12.70 8.65
C MET A 76 -1.31 -12.01 9.96
N ASP A 77 -0.59 -10.88 9.93
CA ASP A 77 -0.30 -10.09 11.13
C ASP A 77 -1.59 -9.54 11.78
N ILE A 78 -2.51 -9.02 10.97
CA ILE A 78 -3.82 -8.56 11.45
C ILE A 78 -4.63 -9.73 12.04
N LYS A 79 -4.65 -10.87 11.36
CA LYS A 79 -5.32 -12.08 11.85
C LYS A 79 -4.75 -12.51 13.19
N ARG A 80 -3.44 -12.56 13.31
CA ARG A 80 -2.75 -12.89 14.57
C ARG A 80 -3.17 -11.95 15.72
N LEU A 81 -3.25 -10.63 15.47
CA LEU A 81 -3.72 -9.67 16.47
C LEU A 81 -5.17 -9.94 16.89
N MET A 82 -6.04 -10.32 15.95
CA MET A 82 -7.43 -10.68 16.24
C MET A 82 -7.54 -11.97 17.04
N ASP A 83 -6.73 -12.96 16.73
CA ASP A 83 -6.72 -14.27 17.39
C ASP A 83 -6.20 -14.18 18.84
N ILE A 84 -5.20 -13.34 19.08
CA ILE A 84 -4.69 -13.02 20.43
C ILE A 84 -5.74 -12.24 21.26
N GLY A 85 -6.71 -11.59 20.63
CA GLY A 85 -7.74 -10.80 21.31
C GLY A 85 -7.23 -9.49 21.93
N CYS A 86 -6.08 -8.97 21.48
CA CYS A 86 -5.55 -7.70 21.96
C CYS A 86 -6.42 -6.51 21.52
N TYR A 87 -6.27 -5.35 22.18
CA TYR A 87 -7.03 -4.14 21.85
C TYR A 87 -6.98 -3.79 20.35
N ARG A 88 -5.80 -3.83 19.73
CA ARG A 88 -5.63 -3.57 18.30
C ARG A 88 -6.39 -4.58 17.43
N GLY A 89 -6.38 -5.86 17.81
CA GLY A 89 -7.13 -6.91 17.12
C GLY A 89 -8.65 -6.69 17.21
N ILE A 90 -9.16 -6.33 18.36
CA ILE A 90 -10.58 -5.98 18.55
C ILE A 90 -10.96 -4.78 17.67
N ARG A 91 -10.11 -3.78 17.58
CA ARG A 91 -10.34 -2.61 16.73
C ARG A 91 -10.33 -2.97 15.24
N HIS A 92 -9.43 -3.87 14.81
CA HIS A 92 -9.45 -4.39 13.44
C HIS A 92 -10.73 -5.14 13.13
N ARG A 93 -11.19 -6.01 14.04
CA ARG A 93 -12.43 -6.77 13.88
C ARG A 93 -13.65 -5.86 13.79
N ALA A 94 -13.70 -4.80 14.57
CA ALA A 94 -14.78 -3.83 14.57
C ALA A 94 -14.71 -2.81 13.42
N GLY A 95 -13.66 -2.79 12.60
CA GLY A 95 -13.44 -1.80 11.55
C GLY A 95 -13.24 -0.38 12.07
N LEU A 96 -12.66 -0.23 13.25
CA LEU A 96 -12.43 1.06 13.92
C LEU A 96 -10.94 1.44 13.91
N PRO A 97 -10.61 2.73 14.10
CA PRO A 97 -9.22 3.17 14.22
C PRO A 97 -8.48 2.40 15.32
N VAL A 98 -7.24 1.98 15.04
CA VAL A 98 -6.44 1.12 15.92
C VAL A 98 -5.41 1.87 16.77
N ARG A 99 -5.19 3.15 16.48
CA ARG A 99 -4.16 3.99 17.13
C ARG A 99 -4.73 5.00 18.13
N GLY A 100 -5.86 4.70 18.77
CA GLY A 100 -6.45 5.54 19.80
C GLY A 100 -7.17 6.80 19.31
N GLN A 101 -7.41 6.94 18.01
CA GLN A 101 -8.13 8.11 17.47
C GLN A 101 -9.59 8.12 17.98
N SER A 102 -10.13 9.34 18.16
CA SER A 102 -11.52 9.53 18.53
C SER A 102 -12.47 8.99 17.46
N THR A 103 -13.54 8.31 17.91
CA THR A 103 -14.55 7.74 17.03
C THR A 103 -15.91 8.44 17.12
N LYS A 104 -16.04 9.43 18.01
CA LYS A 104 -17.31 10.15 18.22
C LYS A 104 -17.77 10.89 16.97
N ASN A 105 -16.87 11.61 16.31
CA ASN A 105 -17.21 12.51 15.18
C ASN A 105 -16.77 11.97 13.82
N ASN A 106 -15.50 11.70 13.64
CA ASN A 106 -14.84 11.44 12.36
C ASN A 106 -14.47 9.95 12.18
N ALA A 107 -13.27 9.63 11.78
CA ALA A 107 -12.77 8.28 11.47
C ALA A 107 -13.45 7.63 10.26
N ARG A 108 -13.80 8.43 9.25
CA ARG A 108 -14.54 7.96 8.07
C ARG A 108 -13.73 6.99 7.22
N THR A 109 -12.41 7.11 7.17
CA THR A 109 -11.54 6.18 6.43
C THR A 109 -11.75 4.73 6.87
N ARG A 110 -11.92 4.50 8.18
CA ARG A 110 -12.15 3.15 8.73
C ARG A 110 -13.63 2.77 8.77
N LYS A 111 -14.50 3.71 9.13
CA LYS A 111 -15.94 3.47 9.27
C LYS A 111 -16.70 3.46 7.93
N GLY A 112 -16.12 4.03 6.89
CA GLY A 112 -16.77 4.24 5.61
C GLY A 112 -17.70 5.46 5.59
N LYS A 113 -18.45 5.61 4.51
CA LYS A 113 -19.39 6.73 4.32
C LYS A 113 -20.46 6.74 5.41
N LYS A 114 -20.97 7.94 5.75
CA LYS A 114 -22.11 8.07 6.67
C LYS A 114 -23.31 7.35 6.07
N LYS A 115 -23.88 6.41 6.82
CA LYS A 115 -25.14 5.76 6.46
C LYS A 115 -26.25 6.46 7.23
N THR A 116 -27.21 7.03 6.49
CA THR A 116 -28.45 7.54 7.07
C THR A 116 -29.29 6.35 7.51
N VAL A 117 -29.73 6.31 8.76
CA VAL A 117 -30.70 5.31 9.22
C VAL A 117 -32.05 5.73 8.62
N ALA A 118 -32.52 5.01 7.60
CA ALA A 118 -33.89 5.10 7.13
C ALA A 118 -34.80 4.66 8.30
N ASN A 119 -35.87 5.38 8.59
CA ASN A 119 -36.79 5.22 9.73
C ASN A 119 -36.33 5.86 11.06
N LYS A 120 -35.81 7.08 11.03
CA LYS A 120 -36.13 7.96 12.13
C LYS A 120 -37.66 8.06 12.17
N LYS A 121 -38.28 7.56 13.28
CA LYS A 121 -39.72 7.68 13.54
C LYS A 121 -40.26 8.95 12.89
N LYS A 122 -41.21 8.81 11.95
CA LYS A 122 -42.04 9.92 11.57
C LYS A 122 -42.63 10.43 12.86
N ALA A 123 -42.42 11.72 13.17
CA ALA A 123 -43.09 12.35 14.29
C ALA A 123 -44.59 12.08 14.10
N THR A 124 -45.17 11.31 14.97
CA THR A 124 -46.62 11.20 15.09
C THR A 124 -47.11 12.58 15.42
N LYS A 125 -47.92 13.14 14.50
CA LYS A 125 -48.67 14.36 14.77
C LYS A 125 -49.62 14.11 15.93
#